data_6334a15d7beb76b0e4293813dc8bcdce
#
_entry.id   6334a15d7beb76b0e4293813dc8bcdce
#
_cell.length_a   1.000
_cell.length_b   1.000
_cell.length_c   1.000
_cell.angle_alpha   90.00
_cell.angle_beta   90.00
_cell.angle_gamma   90.00
#
_symmetry.space_group_name_H-M   'P 1'
#
loop_
_entity.id
_entity.type
_entity.pdbx_description
1 polymer ?
#
loop_
_entity_poly.entity_id
_entity_poly.type
_entity_poly.pdbx_seq_one_letter_code
_entity_poly.pdbx_strand_id
1 'polypeptide(L)'
;INTFQLKQYSDCLSWKDIKDPPFLLCWSGAWITAETTKDNIRVVSDSLTAAEAKRGNDKRSLKSLVSYMDMADKWAGHNIKAFDSKKVMTRLILNHQSCPDLTVKQIDTLSLVKKYCKNDSNALGYWLERLGQIGKDKMESEDWDKCKAGDQKALNKMLRYNKQDVRGGVILLLELHDFLLSGGVDIFK
;
A
#
# COMPACT_ATOMS: atom_id res chain seq x y z
N ILE A 1 -0.66 -0.37 2.32
CA ILE A 1 -2.00 -0.29 2.94
C ILE A 1 -2.74 -1.57 2.58
N ASN A 2 -2.57 -2.58 3.41
CA ASN A 2 -3.37 -3.79 3.29
C ASN A 2 -4.62 -3.62 4.15
N THR A 3 -5.60 -3.01 3.56
CA THR A 3 -6.93 -3.01 4.09
C THR A 3 -7.68 -4.16 3.45
N PHE A 4 -8.00 -5.16 4.23
CA PHE A 4 -9.14 -6.01 4.09
C PHE A 4 -9.52 -6.45 2.65
N GLN A 5 -9.39 -7.73 2.35
CA GLN A 5 -10.17 -8.38 1.29
C GLN A 5 -11.62 -8.50 1.77
N LEU A 6 -12.53 -7.78 1.12
CA LEU A 6 -13.91 -8.22 1.06
C LEU A 6 -13.87 -9.62 0.40
N LYS A 7 -14.27 -10.68 1.11
CA LYS A 7 -14.70 -11.89 0.43
C LYS A 7 -15.82 -11.44 -0.52
N GLN A 8 -15.52 -11.45 -1.81
CA GLN A 8 -16.57 -11.33 -2.82
C GLN A 8 -17.44 -12.58 -2.68
N TYR A 9 -18.54 -12.43 -1.97
CA TYR A 9 -19.71 -13.22 -2.29
C TYR A 9 -20.40 -12.47 -3.43
N SER A 10 -20.46 -13.10 -4.59
CA SER A 10 -21.37 -12.74 -5.67
C SER A 10 -22.76 -12.56 -5.09
N ASP A 11 -23.47 -11.58 -5.64
CA ASP A 11 -24.84 -11.20 -5.40
C ASP A 11 -25.08 -10.24 -4.23
N CYS A 12 -25.14 -8.95 -4.60
CA CYS A 12 -25.83 -7.86 -3.91
C CYS A 12 -25.85 -7.91 -2.37
N LEU A 13 -24.69 -7.85 -1.73
CA LEU A 13 -24.67 -7.52 -0.31
C LEU A 13 -25.23 -6.11 -0.12
N SER A 14 -26.36 -6.01 0.57
CA SER A 14 -26.81 -4.73 1.07
C SER A 14 -25.73 -4.15 1.97
N TRP A 15 -25.51 -2.82 1.94
CA TRP A 15 -24.60 -2.16 2.88
C TRP A 15 -24.92 -2.50 4.35
N LYS A 16 -26.16 -2.95 4.65
CA LYS A 16 -26.63 -3.40 5.96
C LYS A 16 -26.02 -4.74 6.39
N ASP A 17 -25.53 -5.53 5.44
CA ASP A 17 -24.92 -6.84 5.70
C ASP A 17 -23.42 -6.72 6.00
N ILE A 18 -22.84 -5.51 5.83
CA ILE A 18 -21.45 -5.23 6.18
C ILE A 18 -21.36 -5.03 7.69
N LYS A 19 -21.02 -6.09 8.41
CA LYS A 19 -20.92 -6.07 9.88
C LYS A 19 -19.73 -5.25 10.38
N ASP A 20 -18.60 -5.33 9.68
CA ASP A 20 -17.35 -4.69 10.08
C ASP A 20 -16.82 -3.79 8.95
N PRO A 21 -16.92 -2.46 9.08
CA PRO A 21 -16.31 -1.57 8.11
C PRO A 21 -14.79 -1.78 8.09
N PRO A 22 -14.16 -1.78 6.91
CA PRO A 22 -12.72 -1.95 6.80
C PRO A 22 -11.99 -0.79 7.50
N PHE A 23 -10.92 -1.09 8.22
CA PHE A 23 -10.03 -0.11 8.86
C PHE A 23 -8.57 -0.40 8.55
N LEU A 24 -7.69 0.60 8.76
CA LEU A 24 -6.26 0.49 8.49
C LEU A 24 -5.58 -0.32 9.60
N LEU A 25 -4.98 -1.45 9.28
CA LEU A 25 -4.21 -2.26 10.23
C LEU A 25 -2.77 -1.78 10.39
N CYS A 26 -2.14 -1.41 9.28
CA CYS A 26 -0.80 -0.84 9.23
C CYS A 26 -0.61 -0.05 7.94
N TRP A 27 0.43 0.77 7.91
CA TRP A 27 0.96 1.37 6.69
C TRP A 27 2.49 1.27 6.65
N SER A 28 3.03 1.32 5.46
CA SER A 28 4.46 1.45 5.22
C SER A 28 4.72 2.37 4.04
N GLY A 29 5.83 3.09 4.07
CA GLY A 29 6.29 3.96 3.01
C GLY A 29 7.81 3.98 2.95
N ALA A 30 8.35 4.42 1.83
CA ALA A 30 9.78 4.65 1.67
C ALA A 30 10.00 5.99 0.97
N TRP A 31 11.01 6.73 1.39
CA TRP A 31 11.47 7.90 0.67
C TRP A 31 12.28 7.50 -0.54
N ILE A 32 11.96 8.10 -1.68
CA ILE A 32 12.69 7.93 -2.92
C ILE A 32 13.25 9.28 -3.31
N THR A 33 14.56 9.34 -3.43
CA THR A 33 15.35 10.50 -3.86
C THR A 33 16.23 10.11 -5.04
N ALA A 34 16.95 11.05 -5.63
CA ALA A 34 17.92 10.78 -6.68
C ALA A 34 19.03 9.80 -6.26
N GLU A 35 19.27 9.65 -4.96
CA GLU A 35 20.29 8.76 -4.39
C GLU A 35 19.75 7.37 -4.03
N THR A 36 18.44 7.15 -4.20
CA THR A 36 17.83 5.87 -3.83
C THR A 36 18.19 4.80 -4.85
N THR A 37 18.74 3.70 -4.34
CA THR A 37 19.07 2.49 -5.10
C THR A 37 18.33 1.29 -4.50
N LYS A 38 18.33 0.16 -5.20
CA LYS A 38 17.71 -1.09 -4.70
C LYS A 38 18.29 -1.56 -3.36
N ASP A 39 19.55 -1.21 -3.07
CA ASP A 39 20.27 -1.67 -1.88
C ASP A 39 20.04 -0.79 -0.66
N ASN A 40 19.71 0.49 -0.84
CA ASN A 40 19.57 1.44 0.25
C ASN A 40 18.12 1.83 0.60
N ILE A 41 17.13 1.09 0.12
CA ILE A 41 15.71 1.35 0.42
C ILE A 41 15.45 1.25 1.92
N ARG A 42 15.03 2.37 2.52
CA ARG A 42 14.64 2.47 3.94
C ARG A 42 13.12 2.58 4.04
N VAL A 43 12.49 1.59 4.67
CA VAL A 43 11.03 1.54 4.85
C VAL A 43 10.67 2.03 6.25
N VAL A 44 9.85 3.06 6.30
CA VAL A 44 9.17 3.55 7.51
C VAL A 44 7.80 2.92 7.59
N SER A 45 7.28 2.68 8.78
CA SER A 45 5.99 2.03 8.95
C SER A 45 5.36 2.34 10.31
N ASP A 46 4.06 2.19 10.38
CA ASP A 46 3.29 2.19 11.62
C ASP A 46 2.22 1.10 11.57
N SER A 47 1.85 0.56 12.71
CA SER A 47 0.80 -0.45 12.84
C SER A 47 -0.08 -0.16 14.04
N LEU A 48 -1.29 -0.70 14.02
CA LEU A 48 -2.14 -0.66 15.19
C LEU A 48 -1.54 -1.50 16.33
N THR A 49 -1.76 -1.05 17.54
CA THR A 49 -1.60 -1.88 18.73
C THR A 49 -2.72 -2.92 18.76
N ALA A 50 -2.52 -4.01 19.52
CA ALA A 50 -3.54 -5.03 19.73
C ALA A 50 -4.88 -4.44 20.21
N ALA A 51 -4.83 -3.44 21.10
CA ALA A 51 -6.00 -2.78 21.62
C ALA A 51 -6.73 -1.91 20.60
N GLU A 52 -5.99 -1.21 19.72
CA GLU A 52 -6.55 -0.42 18.62
C GLU A 52 -7.20 -1.33 17.58
N ALA A 53 -6.53 -2.44 17.21
CA ALA A 53 -7.05 -3.40 16.24
C ALA A 53 -8.37 -4.03 16.71
N LYS A 54 -8.46 -4.48 17.97
CA LYS A 54 -9.69 -5.01 18.57
C LYS A 54 -10.86 -4.04 18.53
N ARG A 55 -10.60 -2.73 18.61
CA ARG A 55 -11.63 -1.68 18.57
C ARG A 55 -11.87 -1.13 17.16
N GLY A 56 -11.14 -1.58 16.15
CA GLY A 56 -11.18 -1.02 14.80
C GLY A 56 -10.79 0.47 14.75
N ASN A 57 -9.99 0.94 15.73
CA ASN A 57 -9.62 2.34 15.88
C ASN A 57 -8.27 2.62 15.21
N ASP A 58 -8.30 3.16 14.01
CA ASP A 58 -7.12 3.49 13.21
C ASP A 58 -6.75 4.98 13.20
N LYS A 59 -7.40 5.81 14.04
CA LYS A 59 -7.21 7.28 14.04
C LYS A 59 -5.75 7.70 14.19
N ARG A 60 -5.01 7.10 15.14
CA ARG A 60 -3.61 7.42 15.39
C ARG A 60 -2.75 7.10 14.17
N SER A 61 -2.91 5.88 13.65
CA SER A 61 -2.12 5.40 12.51
C SER A 61 -2.44 6.17 11.22
N LEU A 62 -3.70 6.56 11.01
CA LEU A 62 -4.09 7.46 9.91
C LEU A 62 -3.44 8.82 10.02
N LYS A 63 -3.43 9.42 11.23
CA LYS A 63 -2.77 10.72 11.45
C LYS A 63 -1.27 10.63 11.14
N SER A 64 -0.59 9.56 11.56
CA SER A 64 0.83 9.37 11.24
C SER A 64 1.07 9.19 9.74
N LEU A 65 0.18 8.48 9.04
CA LEU A 65 0.24 8.31 7.59
C LEU A 65 0.07 9.66 6.86
N VAL A 66 -0.93 10.46 7.23
CA VAL A 66 -1.15 11.79 6.61
C VAL A 66 0.06 12.67 6.81
N SER A 67 0.61 12.75 8.04
CA SER A 67 1.83 13.51 8.30
C SER A 67 3.02 13.06 7.45
N TYR A 68 3.11 11.75 7.13
CA TYR A 68 4.13 11.23 6.24
C TYR A 68 3.86 11.58 4.77
N MET A 69 2.58 11.54 4.35
CA MET A 69 2.17 11.91 2.99
C MET A 69 2.39 13.39 2.69
N ASP A 70 2.09 14.27 3.66
CA ASP A 70 2.21 15.74 3.51
C ASP A 70 3.67 16.23 3.37
N MET A 71 4.66 15.39 3.72
CA MET A 71 6.08 15.70 3.51
C MET A 71 6.57 15.38 2.10
N ALA A 72 5.75 14.72 1.27
CA ALA A 72 6.17 14.20 -0.04
C ALA A 72 5.70 15.09 -1.19
N ASP A 73 6.61 15.39 -2.12
CA ASP A 73 6.27 16.11 -3.37
C ASP A 73 5.40 15.26 -4.33
N LYS A 74 5.53 13.94 -4.24
CA LYS A 74 4.78 12.97 -5.06
C LYS A 74 4.52 11.70 -4.27
N TRP A 75 3.39 11.07 -4.56
CA TRP A 75 3.09 9.74 -4.00
C TRP A 75 3.24 8.69 -5.08
N ALA A 76 3.90 7.59 -4.76
CA ALA A 76 4.07 6.48 -5.68
C ALA A 76 3.55 5.17 -5.07
N GLY A 77 3.00 4.29 -5.92
CA GLY A 77 2.55 2.97 -5.49
C GLY A 77 2.04 2.15 -6.65
N HIS A 78 1.79 0.86 -6.39
CA HIS A 78 1.22 -0.05 -7.37
C HIS A 78 -0.30 -0.10 -7.20
N ASN A 79 -1.04 0.42 -8.17
CA ASN A 79 -2.50 0.63 -8.09
C ASN A 79 -2.93 1.69 -7.05
N ILE A 80 -2.04 2.62 -6.73
CA ILE A 80 -2.26 3.63 -5.69
C ILE A 80 -3.50 4.48 -5.96
N LYS A 81 -3.73 4.89 -7.22
CA LYS A 81 -4.84 5.76 -7.61
C LYS A 81 -6.21 5.11 -7.40
N ALA A 82 -6.33 3.82 -7.70
CA ALA A 82 -7.60 3.13 -7.63
C ALA A 82 -7.85 2.46 -6.27
N PHE A 83 -6.81 2.20 -5.50
CA PHE A 83 -6.93 1.45 -4.26
C PHE A 83 -6.48 2.23 -3.03
N ASP A 84 -5.15 2.43 -2.84
CA ASP A 84 -4.61 2.96 -1.58
C ASP A 84 -5.12 4.36 -1.25
N SER A 85 -5.03 5.30 -2.20
CA SER A 85 -5.50 6.67 -2.00
C SER A 85 -6.99 6.71 -1.65
N LYS A 86 -7.82 5.95 -2.36
CA LYS A 86 -9.27 5.93 -2.09
C LYS A 86 -9.60 5.32 -0.73
N LYS A 87 -8.88 4.26 -0.31
CA LYS A 87 -9.05 3.66 1.00
C LYS A 87 -8.66 4.60 2.12
N VAL A 88 -7.53 5.30 1.99
CA VAL A 88 -7.10 6.32 2.95
C VAL A 88 -8.14 7.43 3.07
N MET A 89 -8.58 8.01 1.93
CA MET A 89 -9.59 9.08 1.94
C MET A 89 -10.88 8.65 2.63
N THR A 90 -11.36 7.44 2.33
CA THR A 90 -12.56 6.89 2.99
C THR A 90 -12.37 6.83 4.51
N ARG A 91 -11.22 6.34 4.98
CA ARG A 91 -10.94 6.25 6.42
C ARG A 91 -10.81 7.61 7.09
N LEU A 92 -10.20 8.59 6.42
CA LEU A 92 -10.09 9.96 6.92
C LEU A 92 -11.46 10.60 7.10
N ILE A 93 -12.36 10.46 6.12
CA ILE A 93 -13.75 10.95 6.22
C ILE A 93 -14.46 10.29 7.42
N LEU A 94 -14.42 8.97 7.53
CA LEU A 94 -15.09 8.23 8.59
C LEU A 94 -14.53 8.52 10.00
N ASN A 95 -13.28 8.98 10.08
CA ASN A 95 -12.62 9.35 11.33
C ASN A 95 -12.64 10.85 11.61
N HIS A 96 -13.28 11.67 10.75
CA HIS A 96 -13.32 13.14 10.85
C HIS A 96 -11.90 13.75 10.93
N GLN A 97 -10.97 13.24 10.12
CA GLN A 97 -9.61 13.74 10.03
C GLN A 97 -9.42 14.59 8.79
N SER A 98 -8.41 15.46 8.83
CA SER A 98 -8.05 16.33 7.71
C SER A 98 -7.61 15.53 6.49
N CYS A 99 -7.96 16.05 5.31
CA CYS A 99 -7.50 15.52 4.04
C CYS A 99 -6.05 15.97 3.78
N PRO A 100 -5.16 15.09 3.30
CA PRO A 100 -3.85 15.53 2.80
C PRO A 100 -4.01 16.33 1.50
N ASP A 101 -2.93 16.97 1.05
CA ASP A 101 -2.94 17.71 -0.21
C ASP A 101 -3.20 16.78 -1.41
N LEU A 102 -4.38 16.89 -2.01
CA LEU A 102 -4.79 16.11 -3.18
C LEU A 102 -4.22 16.61 -4.51
N THR A 103 -3.54 17.75 -4.52
CA THR A 103 -2.85 18.27 -5.72
C THR A 103 -1.54 17.55 -5.99
N VAL A 104 -1.02 16.84 -4.99
CA VAL A 104 0.20 16.03 -5.09
C VAL A 104 0.07 14.98 -6.19
N LYS A 105 1.04 15.00 -7.12
CA LYS A 105 1.07 14.06 -8.25
C LYS A 105 1.25 12.62 -7.77
N GLN A 106 0.41 11.73 -8.31
CA GLN A 106 0.51 10.30 -8.03
C GLN A 106 1.13 9.52 -9.20
N ILE A 107 2.18 8.76 -8.91
CA ILE A 107 2.84 7.85 -9.84
C ILE A 107 2.33 6.44 -9.57
N ASP A 108 1.56 5.89 -10.51
CA ASP A 108 0.96 4.56 -10.38
C ASP A 108 1.69 3.56 -11.28
N THR A 109 2.50 2.69 -10.66
CA THR A 109 3.30 1.70 -11.40
C THR A 109 2.43 0.68 -12.13
N LEU A 110 1.21 0.37 -11.66
CA LEU A 110 0.26 -0.47 -12.40
C LEU A 110 -0.16 0.20 -13.72
N SER A 111 -0.42 1.51 -13.68
CA SER A 111 -0.76 2.28 -14.89
C SER A 111 0.42 2.35 -15.86
N LEU A 112 1.65 2.49 -15.35
CA LEU A 112 2.86 2.50 -16.17
C LEU A 112 3.09 1.16 -16.86
N VAL A 113 3.03 0.03 -16.13
CA VAL A 113 3.23 -1.29 -16.75
C VAL A 113 2.14 -1.60 -17.77
N LYS A 114 0.88 -1.22 -17.52
CA LYS A 114 -0.20 -1.38 -18.51
C LYS A 114 -0.01 -0.52 -19.76
N LYS A 115 0.59 0.66 -19.63
CA LYS A 115 0.81 1.58 -20.76
C LYS A 115 1.98 1.16 -21.64
N TYR A 116 3.09 0.72 -21.05
CA TYR A 116 4.35 0.51 -21.76
C TYR A 116 4.74 -0.95 -21.91
N CYS A 117 4.13 -1.87 -21.19
CA CYS A 117 4.47 -3.29 -21.20
C CYS A 117 3.25 -4.15 -21.53
N LYS A 118 3.51 -5.31 -22.12
CA LYS A 118 2.51 -6.37 -22.30
C LYS A 118 3.03 -7.62 -21.60
N ASN A 119 2.32 -8.10 -20.58
CA ASN A 119 2.70 -9.26 -19.79
C ASN A 119 1.46 -10.07 -19.43
N ASP A 120 1.65 -11.34 -19.00
CA ASP A 120 0.55 -12.24 -18.63
C ASP A 120 -0.18 -11.77 -17.37
N SER A 121 0.54 -11.08 -16.47
CA SER A 121 -0.01 -10.47 -15.27
C SER A 121 0.63 -9.12 -14.97
N ASN A 122 -0.16 -8.19 -14.47
CA ASN A 122 0.32 -6.89 -14.00
C ASN A 122 0.37 -6.81 -12.46
N ALA A 123 0.16 -7.92 -11.75
CA ALA A 123 0.27 -7.95 -10.28
C ALA A 123 1.72 -7.66 -9.83
N LEU A 124 1.88 -6.88 -8.75
CA LEU A 124 3.20 -6.55 -8.21
C LEU A 124 4.04 -7.80 -7.95
N GLY A 125 3.47 -8.84 -7.32
CA GLY A 125 4.17 -10.09 -7.04
C GLY A 125 4.70 -10.78 -8.29
N TYR A 126 3.96 -10.76 -9.40
CA TYR A 126 4.39 -11.31 -10.68
C TYR A 126 5.62 -10.58 -11.23
N TRP A 127 5.60 -9.23 -11.21
CA TRP A 127 6.73 -8.41 -11.65
C TRP A 127 7.96 -8.66 -10.78
N LEU A 128 7.81 -8.74 -9.45
CA LEU A 128 8.92 -8.97 -8.54
C LEU A 128 9.57 -10.33 -8.74
N GLU A 129 8.78 -11.37 -8.99
CA GLU A 129 9.30 -12.70 -9.32
C GLU A 129 10.15 -12.67 -10.60
N ARG A 130 9.67 -11.98 -11.65
CA ARG A 130 10.39 -11.83 -12.92
C ARG A 130 11.65 -10.98 -12.81
N LEU A 131 11.69 -10.03 -11.88
CA LEU A 131 12.87 -9.23 -11.55
C LEU A 131 13.83 -9.94 -10.58
N GLY A 132 13.62 -11.24 -10.30
CA GLY A 132 14.48 -12.02 -9.41
C GLY A 132 14.36 -11.67 -7.93
N GLN A 133 13.31 -10.96 -7.55
CA GLN A 133 13.01 -10.62 -6.15
C GLN A 133 12.20 -11.75 -5.52
N ILE A 134 12.90 -12.71 -4.89
CA ILE A 134 12.31 -13.93 -4.31
C ILE A 134 12.08 -13.74 -2.81
N GLY A 135 11.03 -14.37 -2.27
CA GLY A 135 10.84 -14.53 -0.84
C GLY A 135 9.87 -13.55 -0.21
N LYS A 136 8.63 -13.59 -0.68
CA LYS A 136 7.55 -12.82 -0.07
C LYS A 136 6.81 -13.67 0.95
N ASP A 137 6.70 -13.19 2.20
CA ASP A 137 5.75 -13.74 3.16
C ASP A 137 4.35 -13.71 2.53
N LYS A 138 3.55 -14.73 2.79
CA LYS A 138 2.14 -14.77 2.37
C LYS A 138 1.25 -14.51 3.57
N MET A 139 0.19 -13.74 3.33
CA MET A 139 -0.88 -13.54 4.30
C MET A 139 -2.07 -14.39 3.88
N GLU A 140 -2.45 -15.31 4.76
CA GLU A 140 -3.64 -16.14 4.58
C GLU A 140 -4.89 -15.45 5.16
N SER A 141 -6.08 -15.90 4.76
CA SER A 141 -7.33 -15.30 5.23
C SER A 141 -7.43 -15.29 6.78
N GLU A 142 -6.97 -16.34 7.42
CA GLU A 142 -6.95 -16.49 8.88
C GLU A 142 -6.02 -15.48 9.57
N ASP A 143 -4.89 -15.10 8.95
CA ASP A 143 -3.98 -14.08 9.48
C ASP A 143 -4.67 -12.72 9.58
N TRP A 144 -5.54 -12.38 8.60
CA TRP A 144 -6.30 -11.13 8.62
C TRP A 144 -7.29 -11.08 9.78
N ASP A 145 -7.99 -12.20 10.03
CA ASP A 145 -8.93 -12.29 11.15
C ASP A 145 -8.23 -12.19 12.50
N LYS A 146 -7.06 -12.84 12.63
CA LYS A 146 -6.20 -12.71 13.82
C LYS A 146 -5.71 -11.26 14.02
N CYS A 147 -5.35 -10.55 12.95
CA CYS A 147 -4.97 -9.14 13.06
C CYS A 147 -6.12 -8.29 13.61
N LYS A 148 -7.34 -8.47 13.11
CA LYS A 148 -8.53 -7.76 13.61
C LYS A 148 -8.85 -8.11 15.06
N ALA A 149 -8.63 -9.37 15.46
CA ALA A 149 -8.77 -9.81 16.83
C ALA A 149 -7.66 -9.27 17.76
N GLY A 150 -6.69 -8.54 17.23
CA GLY A 150 -5.58 -7.94 17.98
C GLY A 150 -4.51 -8.95 18.39
N ASP A 151 -4.32 -10.02 17.63
CA ASP A 151 -3.18 -10.91 17.80
C ASP A 151 -1.88 -10.21 17.43
N GLN A 152 -0.98 -10.05 18.39
CA GLN A 152 0.27 -9.30 18.17
C GLN A 152 1.21 -9.99 17.18
N LYS A 153 1.21 -11.33 17.14
CA LYS A 153 2.06 -12.08 16.18
C LYS A 153 1.58 -11.88 14.76
N ALA A 154 0.25 -11.92 14.56
CA ALA A 154 -0.38 -11.66 13.28
C ALA A 154 -0.15 -10.22 12.82
N LEU A 155 -0.30 -9.23 13.70
CA LEU A 155 0.01 -7.82 13.40
C LEU A 155 1.47 -7.63 12.99
N ASN A 156 2.41 -8.28 13.68
CA ASN A 156 3.83 -8.23 13.33
C ASN A 156 4.12 -8.91 11.96
N LYS A 157 3.43 -10.04 11.67
CA LYS A 157 3.52 -10.70 10.36
C LYS A 157 3.00 -9.78 9.26
N MET A 158 1.83 -9.18 9.47
CA MET A 158 1.23 -8.20 8.56
C MET A 158 2.17 -7.03 8.26
N LEU A 159 2.79 -6.47 9.30
CA LEU A 159 3.72 -5.35 9.14
C LEU A 159 4.96 -5.75 8.31
N ARG A 160 5.52 -6.93 8.53
CA ARG A 160 6.64 -7.44 7.70
C ARG A 160 6.20 -7.60 6.25
N TYR A 161 5.05 -8.22 6.02
CA TYR A 161 4.47 -8.38 4.70
C TYR A 161 4.30 -7.03 3.99
N ASN A 162 3.71 -6.04 4.67
CA ASN A 162 3.49 -4.71 4.12
C ASN A 162 4.82 -3.98 3.80
N LYS A 163 5.85 -4.13 4.64
CA LYS A 163 7.20 -3.59 4.36
C LYS A 163 7.84 -4.22 3.12
N GLN A 164 7.65 -5.53 2.92
CA GLN A 164 8.14 -6.23 1.73
C GLN A 164 7.43 -5.73 0.47
N ASP A 165 6.12 -5.50 0.54
CA ASP A 165 5.33 -4.93 -0.56
C ASP A 165 5.84 -3.54 -0.96
N VAL A 166 6.11 -2.67 0.02
CA VAL A 166 6.65 -1.33 -0.24
C VAL A 166 8.05 -1.41 -0.86
N ARG A 167 8.94 -2.25 -0.29
CA ARG A 167 10.29 -2.43 -0.85
C ARG A 167 10.23 -2.91 -2.30
N GLY A 168 9.39 -3.90 -2.56
CA GLY A 168 9.17 -4.41 -3.91
C GLY A 168 8.59 -3.36 -4.86
N GLY A 169 7.61 -2.57 -4.38
CA GLY A 169 7.05 -1.46 -5.15
C GLY A 169 8.07 -0.41 -5.54
N VAL A 170 9.02 -0.08 -4.63
CA VAL A 170 10.14 0.83 -4.93
C VAL A 170 11.06 0.23 -5.98
N ILE A 171 11.42 -1.06 -5.86
CA ILE A 171 12.27 -1.74 -6.85
C ILE A 171 11.63 -1.69 -8.24
N LEU A 172 10.35 -2.04 -8.35
CA LEU A 172 9.63 -1.94 -9.63
C LEU A 172 9.60 -0.51 -10.17
N LEU A 173 9.41 0.48 -9.31
CA LEU A 173 9.38 1.89 -9.72
C LEU A 173 10.73 2.35 -10.26
N LEU A 174 11.84 1.99 -9.61
CA LEU A 174 13.20 2.31 -10.08
C LEU A 174 13.50 1.63 -11.42
N GLU A 175 13.17 0.35 -11.58
CA GLU A 175 13.34 -0.36 -12.86
C GLU A 175 12.55 0.30 -14.00
N LEU A 176 11.30 0.67 -13.73
CA LEU A 176 10.47 1.36 -14.71
C LEU A 176 11.01 2.76 -15.05
N HIS A 177 11.49 3.49 -14.03
CA HIS A 177 12.09 4.81 -14.23
C HIS A 177 13.31 4.73 -15.14
N ASP A 178 14.28 3.87 -14.82
CA ASP A 178 15.53 3.73 -15.56
C ASP A 178 15.26 3.32 -17.02
N PHE A 179 14.36 2.35 -17.21
CA PHE A 179 13.97 1.90 -18.53
C PHE A 179 13.28 3.00 -19.34
N LEU A 180 12.29 3.69 -18.77
CA LEU A 180 11.53 4.73 -19.47
C LEU A 180 12.38 5.99 -19.71
N LEU A 181 13.27 6.33 -18.77
CA LEU A 181 14.20 7.46 -18.93
C LEU A 181 15.16 7.23 -20.08
N SER A 182 15.66 6.01 -20.28
CA SER A 182 16.50 5.67 -21.45
C SER A 182 15.77 5.87 -22.79
N GLY A 183 14.44 5.76 -22.79
CA GLY A 183 13.55 6.07 -23.90
C GLY A 183 13.08 7.52 -23.97
N GLY A 184 13.63 8.43 -23.14
CA GLY A 184 13.28 9.85 -23.08
C GLY A 184 12.05 10.18 -22.26
N VAL A 185 11.51 9.25 -21.46
CA VAL A 185 10.34 9.46 -20.61
C VAL A 185 10.74 9.51 -19.15
N ASP A 186 10.73 10.70 -18.55
CA ASP A 186 10.98 10.90 -17.13
C ASP A 186 9.65 10.88 -16.35
N ILE A 187 9.44 9.82 -15.57
CA ILE A 187 8.21 9.66 -14.79
C ILE A 187 8.18 10.51 -13.52
N PHE A 188 9.32 11.07 -13.13
CA PHE A 188 9.43 11.96 -11.97
C PHE A 188 9.26 13.46 -12.33
N LYS A 189 9.23 13.82 -13.58
CA LYS A 189 8.78 15.14 -14.06
C LYS A 189 7.26 15.18 -14.12
#